data_23b1f1121e30bc3df5ca1629b4ba9c1d
#
_entry.id   23b1f1121e30bc3df5ca1629b4ba9c1d
#
_cell.length_a   1.000
_cell.length_b   1.000
_cell.length_c   1.000
_cell.angle_alpha   90.00
_cell.angle_beta   90.00
_cell.angle_gamma   90.00
#
_symmetry.space_group_name_H-M   'P 1'
#
loop_
_entity.id
_entity.type
_entity.pdbx_description
1 polymer ?
#
loop_
_entity_poly.entity_id
_entity_poly.type
_entity_poly.pdbx_seq_one_letter_code
_entity_poly.pdbx_strand_id
1 'polypeptide(L)'
;MAVGSKDIEKWIRQVVIKTHKASKSPVCPFAKRTLQDRKIQITPATPNVLAQIDQCCNLFNVLNLDIVIFYFNEPITEKKLASICRSSHRNNPNTAILYDHPDNDGLHKGVSFSFGKCPLIMVQDLNRLKNAQQQLRKTDYYLSWGLDPDNSMFY
;
A
#
# COMPACT_ATOMS: atom_id res chain seq x y z
N MET A 1 -15.05 -0.75 17.62
CA MET A 1 -14.00 -1.75 17.87
C MET A 1 -12.72 -1.32 17.19
N ALA A 2 -11.58 -1.52 17.86
CA ALA A 2 -10.29 -1.21 17.27
C ALA A 2 -9.98 -2.14 16.09
N VAL A 3 -9.41 -1.59 15.02
CA VAL A 3 -8.92 -2.35 13.88
C VAL A 3 -7.61 -3.06 14.27
N GLY A 4 -7.44 -4.28 13.82
CA GLY A 4 -6.23 -5.05 14.03
C GLY A 4 -5.59 -5.51 12.71
N SER A 5 -4.38 -6.06 12.82
CA SER A 5 -3.64 -6.57 11.65
C SER A 5 -4.42 -7.64 10.86
N LYS A 6 -5.23 -8.44 11.54
CA LYS A 6 -6.06 -9.46 10.91
C LYS A 6 -7.14 -8.88 9.99
N ASP A 7 -7.69 -7.71 10.33
CA ASP A 7 -8.68 -7.02 9.49
C ASP A 7 -8.05 -6.54 8.19
N ILE A 8 -6.82 -6.03 8.28
CA ILE A 8 -6.07 -5.56 7.12
C ILE A 8 -5.64 -6.74 6.25
N GLU A 9 -5.17 -7.83 6.83
CA GLU A 9 -4.83 -9.04 6.09
C GLU A 9 -6.06 -9.61 5.36
N LYS A 10 -7.22 -9.60 5.99
CA LYS A 10 -8.49 -9.99 5.39
C LYS A 10 -8.84 -9.11 4.19
N TRP A 11 -8.67 -7.79 4.31
CA TRP A 11 -8.88 -6.85 3.21
C TRP A 11 -7.92 -7.14 2.04
N ILE A 12 -6.64 -7.37 2.31
CA ILE A 12 -5.67 -7.73 1.28
C ILE A 12 -6.14 -8.97 0.51
N ARG A 13 -6.57 -10.01 1.23
CA ARG A 13 -7.05 -11.25 0.63
C ARG A 13 -8.35 -11.10 -0.16
N GLN A 14 -9.28 -10.29 0.32
CA GLN A 14 -10.61 -10.14 -0.27
C GLN A 14 -10.70 -9.09 -1.36
N VAL A 15 -9.83 -8.09 -1.35
CA VAL A 15 -9.88 -6.93 -2.26
C VAL A 15 -8.61 -6.83 -3.10
N VAL A 16 -7.46 -6.74 -2.47
CA VAL A 16 -6.21 -6.35 -3.14
C VAL A 16 -5.68 -7.43 -4.08
N ILE A 17 -5.71 -8.69 -3.65
CA ILE A 17 -5.18 -9.81 -4.44
C ILE A 17 -6.25 -10.63 -5.18
N LYS A 18 -7.51 -10.32 -4.94
CA LYS A 18 -8.62 -11.01 -5.63
C LYS A 18 -8.74 -10.53 -7.07
N THR A 19 -8.91 -11.47 -7.99
CA THR A 19 -9.25 -11.14 -9.38
C THR A 19 -10.68 -10.61 -9.45
N HIS A 20 -10.86 -9.39 -9.96
CA HIS A 20 -12.16 -8.74 -10.08
C HIS A 20 -12.73 -8.94 -11.49
N LYS A 21 -14.04 -9.19 -11.55
CA LYS A 21 -14.73 -9.43 -12.84
C LYS A 21 -14.63 -8.24 -13.79
N ALA A 22 -14.64 -7.02 -13.24
CA ALA A 22 -14.60 -5.79 -14.04
C ALA A 22 -13.30 -5.60 -14.82
N SER A 23 -12.18 -6.08 -14.29
CA SER A 23 -10.85 -5.90 -14.90
C SER A 23 -10.17 -7.21 -15.28
N LYS A 24 -10.69 -8.34 -14.81
CA LYS A 24 -10.07 -9.68 -14.95
C LYS A 24 -8.66 -9.75 -14.33
N SER A 25 -8.35 -8.82 -13.45
CA SER A 25 -7.05 -8.71 -12.76
C SER A 25 -7.25 -8.36 -11.29
N PRO A 26 -6.31 -8.73 -10.41
CA PRO A 26 -6.30 -8.21 -9.04
C PRO A 26 -5.89 -6.74 -9.02
N VAL A 27 -6.20 -6.04 -7.94
CA VAL A 27 -5.78 -4.64 -7.71
C VAL A 27 -4.25 -4.55 -7.69
N CYS A 28 -3.61 -5.46 -6.97
CA CYS A 28 -2.16 -5.55 -6.90
C CYS A 28 -1.70 -7.01 -7.03
N PRO A 29 -1.27 -7.45 -8.21
CA PRO A 29 -0.81 -8.83 -8.40
C PRO A 29 0.39 -9.22 -7.53
N PHE A 30 1.24 -8.26 -7.18
CA PHE A 30 2.44 -8.52 -6.36
C PHE A 30 2.12 -8.75 -4.90
N ALA A 31 1.06 -8.15 -4.38
CA ALA A 31 0.64 -8.33 -2.99
C ALA A 31 0.38 -9.81 -2.68
N LYS A 32 -0.10 -10.57 -3.66
CA LYS A 32 -0.31 -12.02 -3.49
C LYS A 32 0.99 -12.75 -3.17
N ARG A 33 2.02 -12.54 -3.97
CA ARG A 33 3.34 -13.16 -3.76
C ARG A 33 3.96 -12.69 -2.46
N THR A 34 3.94 -11.39 -2.23
CA THR A 34 4.48 -10.76 -1.01
C THR A 34 3.81 -11.31 0.24
N LEU A 35 2.49 -11.53 0.21
CA LEU A 35 1.75 -12.15 1.30
C LEU A 35 2.11 -13.63 1.50
N GLN A 36 2.22 -14.39 0.41
CA GLN A 36 2.62 -15.81 0.44
C GLN A 36 4.03 -16.00 0.97
N ASP A 37 4.96 -15.11 0.58
CA ASP A 37 6.35 -15.15 1.01
C ASP A 37 6.57 -14.51 2.39
N ARG A 38 5.51 -14.08 3.07
CA ARG A 38 5.54 -13.42 4.38
C ARG A 38 6.44 -12.17 4.42
N LYS A 39 6.43 -11.40 3.34
CA LYS A 39 7.20 -10.15 3.21
C LYS A 39 6.37 -8.90 3.44
N ILE A 40 5.20 -9.05 4.03
CA ILE A 40 4.33 -7.96 4.51
C ILE A 40 4.38 -7.94 6.03
N GLN A 41 4.64 -6.77 6.59
CA GLN A 41 4.49 -6.51 8.02
C GLN A 41 3.35 -5.51 8.22
N ILE A 42 2.46 -5.80 9.15
CA ILE A 42 1.33 -4.93 9.51
C ILE A 42 1.49 -4.58 10.99
N THR A 43 1.60 -3.29 11.28
CA THR A 43 1.89 -2.80 12.63
C THR A 43 1.09 -1.56 12.97
N PRO A 44 0.68 -1.38 14.24
CA PRO A 44 0.01 -0.16 14.65
C PRO A 44 0.95 1.05 14.58
N ALA A 45 0.42 2.17 14.11
CA ALA A 45 1.11 3.45 14.15
C ALA A 45 1.15 3.98 15.59
N THR A 46 2.31 4.43 16.03
CA THR A 46 2.47 5.14 17.29
C THR A 46 2.34 6.65 17.07
N PRO A 47 2.23 7.48 18.15
CA PRO A 47 2.27 8.93 18.01
C PRO A 47 3.51 9.45 17.28
N ASN A 48 4.60 8.69 17.28
CA ASN A 48 5.85 9.01 16.56
C ASN A 48 5.99 8.16 15.29
N VAL A 49 4.98 8.17 14.44
CA VAL A 49 4.96 7.35 13.21
C VAL A 49 6.06 7.76 12.21
N LEU A 50 6.48 9.02 12.19
CA LEU A 50 7.60 9.45 11.35
C LEU A 50 8.88 8.68 11.67
N ALA A 51 9.21 8.54 12.96
CA ALA A 51 10.36 7.75 13.39
C ALA A 51 10.18 6.25 13.09
N GLN A 52 8.97 5.73 13.23
CA GLN A 52 8.67 4.34 12.85
C GLN A 52 8.93 4.10 11.36
N ILE A 53 8.50 5.03 10.49
CA ILE A 53 8.71 4.90 9.06
C ILE A 53 10.20 4.99 8.72
N ASP A 54 10.93 5.94 9.29
CA ASP A 54 12.37 6.07 9.05
C ASP A 54 13.13 4.80 9.47
N GLN A 55 12.81 4.25 10.62
CA GLN A 55 13.39 2.98 11.09
C GLN A 55 13.05 1.82 10.15
N CYS A 56 11.81 1.73 9.73
CA CYS A 56 11.33 0.74 8.78
C CYS A 56 12.12 0.81 7.46
N CYS A 57 12.28 2.01 6.89
CA CYS A 57 13.02 2.20 5.65
C CYS A 57 14.48 1.74 5.76
N ASN A 58 15.11 1.95 6.90
CA ASN A 58 16.47 1.49 7.15
C ASN A 58 16.59 -0.04 7.32
N LEU A 59 15.50 -0.70 7.67
CA LEU A 59 15.49 -2.14 7.97
C LEU A 59 14.94 -3.01 6.83
N PHE A 60 14.44 -2.42 5.73
CA PHE A 60 13.84 -3.19 4.64
C PHE A 60 14.73 -4.33 4.14
N ASN A 61 15.99 -4.03 3.86
CA ASN A 61 16.93 -5.03 3.35
C ASN A 61 17.30 -6.07 4.41
N VAL A 62 17.45 -5.65 5.65
CA VAL A 62 17.80 -6.54 6.79
C VAL A 62 16.67 -7.52 7.07
N LEU A 63 15.43 -7.02 7.08
CA LEU A 63 14.24 -7.82 7.37
C LEU A 63 13.68 -8.54 6.15
N ASN A 64 14.23 -8.27 4.97
CA ASN A 64 13.77 -8.84 3.69
C ASN A 64 12.25 -8.65 3.49
N LEU A 65 11.75 -7.45 3.77
CA LEU A 65 10.36 -7.07 3.61
C LEU A 65 10.15 -6.36 2.27
N ASP A 66 8.96 -6.53 1.70
CA ASP A 66 8.53 -5.80 0.50
C ASP A 66 7.59 -4.65 0.85
N ILE A 67 6.74 -4.84 1.86
CA ILE A 67 5.71 -3.87 2.26
C ILE A 67 5.61 -3.85 3.78
N VAL A 68 5.52 -2.64 4.34
CA VAL A 68 5.12 -2.42 5.73
C VAL A 68 3.88 -1.54 5.74
N ILE A 69 2.85 -1.97 6.45
CA ILE A 69 1.60 -1.23 6.59
C ILE A 69 1.47 -0.77 8.04
N PHE A 70 1.36 0.54 8.23
CA PHE A 70 1.03 1.16 9.51
C PHE A 70 -0.45 1.49 9.53
N TYR A 71 -1.18 1.06 10.55
CA TYR A 71 -2.59 1.37 10.72
C TYR A 71 -2.82 2.25 11.95
N PHE A 72 -3.76 3.18 11.82
CA PHE A 72 -4.06 4.18 12.84
C PHE A 72 -5.35 3.81 13.54
N ASN A 73 -5.31 3.57 14.84
CA ASN A 73 -6.51 3.39 15.66
C ASN A 73 -7.07 4.72 16.17
N GLU A 74 -6.25 5.78 16.15
CA GLU A 74 -6.67 7.12 16.50
C GLU A 74 -7.12 7.89 15.26
N PRO A 75 -8.12 8.78 15.37
CA PRO A 75 -8.54 9.61 14.25
C PRO A 75 -7.40 10.50 13.75
N ILE A 76 -7.24 10.54 12.44
CA ILE A 76 -6.31 11.42 11.77
C ILE A 76 -6.95 11.94 10.49
N THR A 77 -6.78 13.22 10.17
CA THR A 77 -7.32 13.79 8.95
C THR A 77 -6.50 13.36 7.74
N GLU A 78 -7.14 13.30 6.58
CA GLU A 78 -6.44 12.99 5.32
C GLU A 78 -5.28 13.97 5.06
N LYS A 79 -5.51 15.26 5.32
CA LYS A 79 -4.47 16.30 5.19
C LYS A 79 -3.25 16.02 6.06
N LYS A 80 -3.46 15.61 7.31
CA LYS A 80 -2.38 15.25 8.24
C LYS A 80 -1.65 14.00 7.75
N LEU A 81 -2.39 12.99 7.32
CA LEU A 81 -1.85 11.75 6.79
C LEU A 81 -0.98 12.00 5.55
N ALA A 82 -1.46 12.80 4.61
CA ALA A 82 -0.71 13.21 3.43
C ALA A 82 0.57 13.96 3.79
N SER A 83 0.51 14.84 4.80
CA SER A 83 1.69 15.58 5.30
C SER A 83 2.76 14.64 5.88
N ILE A 84 2.35 13.64 6.64
CA ILE A 84 3.26 12.60 7.17
C ILE A 84 3.95 11.87 6.01
N CYS A 85 3.20 11.45 5.01
CA CYS A 85 3.74 10.74 3.85
C CYS A 85 4.74 11.60 3.07
N ARG A 86 4.47 12.88 2.85
CA ARG A 86 5.39 13.79 2.18
C ARG A 86 6.69 13.99 2.96
N SER A 87 6.61 14.18 4.27
CA SER A 87 7.78 14.31 5.14
C SER A 87 8.63 13.06 5.15
N SER A 88 7.98 11.89 5.27
CA SER A 88 8.65 10.59 5.25
C SER A 88 9.35 10.33 3.92
N HIS A 89 8.71 10.66 2.81
CA HIS A 89 9.30 10.48 1.47
C HIS A 89 10.52 11.38 1.26
N ARG A 90 10.50 12.63 1.76
CA ARG A 90 11.68 13.50 1.69
C ARG A 90 12.87 12.93 2.44
N ASN A 91 12.64 12.30 3.57
CA ASN A 91 13.69 11.67 4.36
C ASN A 91 14.14 10.32 3.80
N ASN A 92 13.29 9.66 3.02
CA ASN A 92 13.50 8.31 2.51
C ASN A 92 13.16 8.25 1.00
N PRO A 93 13.97 8.90 0.13
CA PRO A 93 13.63 9.06 -1.29
C PRO A 93 13.62 7.75 -2.08
N ASN A 94 14.22 6.67 -1.56
CA ASN A 94 14.26 5.36 -2.19
C ASN A 94 13.06 4.47 -1.79
N THR A 95 12.06 5.04 -1.14
CA THR A 95 10.84 4.34 -0.74
C THR A 95 9.61 4.96 -1.39
N ALA A 96 8.62 4.13 -1.69
CA ALA A 96 7.29 4.57 -2.05
C ALA A 96 6.43 4.57 -0.79
N ILE A 97 5.87 5.72 -0.46
CA ILE A 97 5.06 5.90 0.75
C ILE A 97 3.68 6.39 0.32
N LEU A 98 2.70 5.52 0.49
CA LEU A 98 1.31 5.75 0.09
C LEU A 98 0.42 5.75 1.32
N TYR A 99 -0.74 6.38 1.20
CA TYR A 99 -1.74 6.33 2.25
C TYR A 99 -3.11 5.94 1.71
N ASP A 100 -3.93 5.43 2.60
CA ASP A 100 -5.35 5.18 2.38
C ASP A 100 -6.13 5.78 3.55
N HIS A 101 -7.19 6.53 3.25
CA HIS A 101 -8.02 7.19 4.24
C HIS A 101 -9.47 6.78 4.07
N PRO A 102 -10.24 6.54 5.17
CA PRO A 102 -11.64 6.12 5.10
C PRO A 102 -12.56 7.09 4.34
N ASP A 103 -12.22 8.37 4.29
CA ASP A 103 -13.00 9.37 3.55
C ASP A 103 -12.79 9.30 2.03
N ASN A 104 -11.81 8.51 1.58
CA ASN A 104 -11.56 8.26 0.17
C ASN A 104 -12.06 6.87 -0.20
N ASP A 105 -13.05 6.79 -1.08
CA ASP A 105 -13.65 5.52 -1.48
C ASP A 105 -12.74 4.65 -2.34
N GLY A 106 -11.71 5.23 -2.95
CA GLY A 106 -10.79 4.51 -3.82
C GLY A 106 -11.47 3.80 -4.98
N LEU A 107 -12.62 4.31 -5.43
CA LEU A 107 -13.45 3.65 -6.45
C LEU A 107 -12.82 3.76 -7.83
N HIS A 108 -12.61 2.61 -8.48
CA HIS A 108 -12.15 2.52 -9.86
C HIS A 108 -12.80 1.31 -10.55
N LYS A 109 -13.41 1.52 -11.70
CA LYS A 109 -14.15 0.49 -12.43
C LYS A 109 -15.17 -0.28 -11.58
N GLY A 110 -15.85 0.42 -10.67
CA GLY A 110 -16.83 -0.18 -9.77
C GLY A 110 -16.22 -1.00 -8.62
N VAL A 111 -14.91 -1.02 -8.48
CA VAL A 111 -14.20 -1.69 -7.39
C VAL A 111 -13.69 -0.65 -6.40
N SER A 112 -14.06 -0.76 -5.14
CA SER A 112 -13.52 0.06 -4.07
C SER A 112 -12.24 -0.58 -3.54
N PHE A 113 -11.12 0.13 -3.63
CA PHE A 113 -9.81 -0.33 -3.18
C PHE A 113 -9.51 0.05 -1.73
N SER A 114 -10.23 1.03 -1.20
CA SER A 114 -10.00 1.53 0.14
C SER A 114 -10.29 0.46 1.19
N PHE A 115 -9.46 0.41 2.22
CA PHE A 115 -9.71 -0.41 3.40
C PHE A 115 -10.98 0.07 4.14
N GLY A 116 -11.17 1.38 4.25
CA GLY A 116 -12.41 2.01 4.71
C GLY A 116 -12.66 1.98 6.20
N LYS A 117 -11.86 1.28 7.01
CA LYS A 117 -12.07 1.13 8.44
C LYS A 117 -11.19 2.04 9.29
N CYS A 118 -9.98 2.29 8.85
CA CYS A 118 -9.04 3.20 9.51
C CYS A 118 -8.02 3.70 8.50
N PRO A 119 -7.32 4.82 8.81
CA PRO A 119 -6.23 5.29 7.97
C PRO A 119 -5.05 4.32 7.95
N LEU A 120 -4.42 4.17 6.79
CA LEU A 120 -3.25 3.34 6.57
C LEU A 120 -2.11 4.17 5.95
N ILE A 121 -0.88 3.84 6.30
CA ILE A 121 0.32 4.22 5.53
C ILE A 121 1.00 2.95 5.07
N MET A 122 1.29 2.87 3.76
CA MET A 122 1.97 1.73 3.15
C MET A 122 3.35 2.17 2.69
N VAL A 123 4.38 1.49 3.19
CA VAL A 123 5.78 1.77 2.87
C VAL A 123 6.33 0.62 2.05
N GLN A 124 6.91 0.92 0.89
CA GLN A 124 7.43 -0.08 -0.04
C GLN A 124 8.83 0.33 -0.50
N ASP A 125 9.69 -0.65 -0.75
CA ASP A 125 10.96 -0.42 -1.43
C ASP A 125 10.71 0.01 -2.88
N LEU A 126 11.23 1.18 -3.28
CA LEU A 126 10.96 1.75 -4.59
C LEU A 126 11.56 0.93 -5.73
N ASN A 127 12.74 0.36 -5.53
CA ASN A 127 13.39 -0.46 -6.56
C ASN A 127 12.61 -1.75 -6.82
N ARG A 128 12.18 -2.42 -5.76
CA ARG A 128 11.33 -3.62 -5.88
C ARG A 128 10.01 -3.30 -6.55
N LEU A 129 9.40 -2.17 -6.18
CA LEU A 129 8.14 -1.72 -6.80
C LEU A 129 8.31 -1.41 -8.29
N LYS A 130 9.38 -0.71 -8.68
CA LYS A 130 9.68 -0.43 -10.10
C LYS A 130 9.92 -1.69 -10.91
N ASN A 131 10.67 -2.63 -10.37
CA ASN A 131 10.89 -3.93 -11.01
C ASN A 131 9.57 -4.68 -11.21
N ALA A 132 8.73 -4.66 -10.19
CA ALA A 132 7.40 -5.24 -10.23
C ALA A 132 6.52 -4.59 -11.30
N GLN A 133 6.52 -3.26 -11.40
CA GLN A 133 5.79 -2.53 -12.44
C GLN A 133 6.29 -2.84 -13.85
N GLN A 134 7.60 -2.99 -14.03
CA GLN A 134 8.16 -3.40 -15.32
C GLN A 134 7.67 -4.79 -15.75
N GLN A 135 7.54 -5.72 -14.81
CA GLN A 135 6.95 -7.03 -15.11
C GLN A 135 5.47 -6.91 -15.50
N LEU A 136 4.71 -6.04 -14.82
CA LEU A 136 3.31 -5.80 -15.15
C LEU A 136 3.11 -5.16 -16.52
N ARG A 137 4.03 -4.33 -16.99
CA ARG A 137 3.99 -3.75 -18.35
C ARG A 137 4.03 -4.80 -19.46
N LYS A 138 4.57 -5.98 -19.18
CA LYS A 138 4.60 -7.12 -20.10
C LYS A 138 3.28 -7.90 -20.14
N THR A 139 2.31 -7.52 -19.32
CA THR A 139 0.99 -8.14 -19.20
C THR A 139 -0.10 -7.16 -19.56
N ASP A 140 -1.35 -7.62 -19.62
CA ASP A 140 -2.52 -6.79 -19.86
C ASP A 140 -3.04 -6.05 -18.62
N TYR A 141 -2.27 -6.05 -17.52
CA TYR A 141 -2.70 -5.48 -16.25
C TYR A 141 -3.15 -4.02 -16.38
N TYR A 142 -2.29 -3.16 -16.90
CA TYR A 142 -2.61 -1.73 -17.02
C TYR A 142 -3.77 -1.49 -17.97
N LEU A 143 -3.81 -2.22 -19.09
CA LEU A 143 -4.91 -2.14 -20.05
C LEU A 143 -6.23 -2.58 -19.42
N SER A 144 -6.23 -3.68 -18.68
CA SER A 144 -7.45 -4.22 -18.07
C SER A 144 -8.02 -3.30 -16.99
N TRP A 145 -7.19 -2.52 -16.30
CA TRP A 145 -7.63 -1.49 -15.36
C TRP A 145 -7.86 -0.11 -16.01
N GLY A 146 -7.53 0.06 -17.30
CA GLY A 146 -7.62 1.36 -17.98
C GLY A 146 -6.62 2.38 -17.43
N LEU A 147 -5.45 1.92 -16.99
CA LEU A 147 -4.38 2.76 -16.43
C LEU A 147 -3.28 2.98 -17.47
N ASP A 148 -2.68 4.17 -17.44
CA ASP A 148 -1.47 4.47 -18.19
C ASP A 148 -0.24 4.14 -17.34
N PRO A 149 0.63 3.19 -17.75
CA PRO A 149 1.82 2.83 -16.98
C PRO A 149 2.84 3.98 -16.86
N ASP A 150 2.81 4.95 -17.78
CA ASP A 150 3.73 6.09 -17.78
C ASP A 150 3.21 7.25 -16.91
N ASN A 151 1.90 7.24 -16.58
CA ASN A 151 1.20 8.19 -15.72
C ASN A 151 0.82 7.51 -14.42
N SER A 152 1.77 6.83 -13.78
CA SER A 152 1.43 6.01 -12.64
C SER A 152 0.98 6.87 -11.45
N MET A 153 -0.26 6.69 -11.01
CA MET A 153 -0.80 7.27 -9.78
C MET A 153 -0.24 6.60 -8.51
N PHE A 154 0.75 5.73 -8.64
CA PHE A 154 1.28 4.91 -7.54
C PHE A 154 2.48 5.55 -6.83
N TYR A 155 2.75 6.82 -7.11
CA TYR A 155 3.84 7.59 -6.46
C TYR A 155 3.37 8.94 -6.00
#